data_b5b567742e362d807c858f5d8d14bdc8
#
_entry.id   b5b567742e362d807c858f5d8d14bdc8
#
_cell.length_a   1.000
_cell.length_b   1.000
_cell.length_c   1.000
_cell.angle_alpha   90.00
_cell.angle_beta   90.00
_cell.angle_gamma   90.00
#
_symmetry.space_group_name_H-M   'P 1'
#
loop_
_entity.id
_entity.type
_entity.pdbx_description
1 polymer ?
#
loop_
_entity_poly.entity_id
_entity_poly.type
_entity_poly.pdbx_seq_one_letter_code
_entity_poly.pdbx_strand_id
1 'polypeptide(L)'
;MRFPIQCYDDFYKDPELVRNYALQLPYGSKGGVYPGLRTAELGEYDQNFHNATTFKFLSLCDDFDQPEYEVLVETYFQKIWRFSKDKDDPLNVGWVHADTNTVLAGLVYLTPE
;
A
#
# COMPACT_ATOMS: atom_id res chain seq x y z
N MET A 1 0.19 0.25 20.58
CA MET A 1 -0.76 -0.50 19.72
C MET A 1 -1.27 -1.71 20.47
N ARG A 2 -2.58 -1.81 20.61
CA ARG A 2 -3.19 -2.88 21.41
C ARG A 2 -3.21 -4.23 20.70
N PHE A 3 -3.29 -4.20 19.38
CA PHE A 3 -3.39 -5.41 18.58
C PHE A 3 -2.34 -5.39 17.48
N PRO A 4 -1.63 -6.51 17.28
CA PRO A 4 -0.60 -6.58 16.24
C PRO A 4 -1.17 -6.57 14.82
N ILE A 5 -2.43 -6.94 14.65
CA ILE A 5 -3.12 -6.98 13.35
C ILE A 5 -4.51 -6.43 13.53
N GLN A 6 -4.91 -5.51 12.63
CA GLN A 6 -6.25 -4.94 12.58
C GLN A 6 -6.76 -4.99 11.15
N CYS A 7 -8.04 -5.25 10.98
CA CYS A 7 -8.71 -5.26 9.68
C CYS A 7 -9.91 -4.32 9.72
N TYR A 8 -10.07 -3.55 8.65
CA TYR A 8 -11.16 -2.60 8.50
C TYR A 8 -11.80 -2.77 7.13
N ASP A 9 -13.13 -2.72 7.12
CA ASP A 9 -13.89 -2.68 5.87
C ASP A 9 -14.08 -1.23 5.41
N ASP A 10 -14.34 -1.07 4.12
CA ASP A 10 -14.74 0.22 3.54
C ASP A 10 -13.73 1.34 3.79
N PHE A 11 -12.42 1.03 3.62
CA PHE A 11 -11.37 2.03 3.79
C PHE A 11 -11.57 3.22 2.85
N TYR A 12 -11.85 2.97 1.57
CA TYR A 12 -12.23 4.02 0.62
C TYR A 12 -13.75 4.03 0.44
N LYS A 13 -14.33 5.21 0.36
CA LYS A 13 -15.75 5.39 0.12
C LYS A 13 -16.16 4.83 -1.26
N ASP A 14 -15.32 5.03 -2.26
CA ASP A 14 -15.51 4.53 -3.61
C ASP A 14 -14.24 3.79 -4.08
N PRO A 15 -14.10 2.52 -3.74
CA PRO A 15 -12.90 1.76 -4.08
C PRO A 15 -12.72 1.55 -5.59
N GLU A 16 -13.79 1.51 -6.35
CA GLU A 16 -13.72 1.37 -7.80
C GLU A 16 -13.10 2.62 -8.46
N LEU A 17 -13.44 3.80 -7.97
CA LEU A 17 -12.83 5.05 -8.43
C LEU A 17 -11.34 5.07 -8.15
N VAL A 18 -10.94 4.65 -6.96
CA VAL A 18 -9.52 4.57 -6.57
C VAL A 18 -8.80 3.54 -7.42
N ARG A 19 -9.41 2.39 -7.65
CA ARG A 19 -8.84 1.34 -8.51
C ARG A 19 -8.62 1.84 -9.94
N ASN A 20 -9.63 2.49 -10.52
CA ASN A 20 -9.52 3.04 -11.88
C ASN A 20 -8.42 4.09 -11.99
N TYR A 21 -8.29 4.94 -10.98
CA TYR A 21 -7.20 5.89 -10.89
C TYR A 21 -5.84 5.16 -10.86
N ALA A 22 -5.71 4.16 -10.01
CA ALA A 22 -4.46 3.41 -9.87
C ALA A 22 -4.06 2.70 -11.17
N LEU A 23 -5.03 2.19 -11.93
CA LEU A 23 -4.75 1.51 -13.20
C LEU A 23 -4.23 2.43 -14.29
N GLN A 24 -4.44 3.74 -14.17
CA GLN A 24 -3.97 4.73 -15.15
C GLN A 24 -2.56 5.23 -14.85
N LEU A 25 -2.02 4.92 -13.68
CA LEU A 25 -0.70 5.42 -13.28
C LEU A 25 0.42 4.59 -13.90
N PRO A 26 1.60 5.20 -14.10
CA PRO A 26 2.76 4.46 -14.56
C PRO A 26 3.33 3.57 -13.45
N TYR A 27 3.69 2.34 -13.81
CA TYR A 27 4.31 1.37 -12.91
C TYR A 27 5.76 1.18 -13.37
N GLY A 28 6.66 1.21 -12.40
CA GLY A 28 8.07 1.01 -12.66
C GLY A 28 8.42 -0.45 -12.92
N SER A 29 9.67 -0.70 -13.25
CA SER A 29 10.20 -2.06 -13.34
C SER A 29 10.26 -2.69 -11.95
N LYS A 30 10.28 -4.03 -11.91
CA LYS A 30 10.43 -4.73 -10.64
C LYS A 30 11.78 -4.39 -10.00
N GLY A 31 11.71 -3.82 -8.80
CA GLY A 31 12.90 -3.32 -8.12
C GLY A 31 13.02 -3.71 -6.66
N GLY A 32 12.24 -4.67 -6.16
CA GLY A 32 12.26 -5.00 -4.75
C GLY A 32 11.88 -6.43 -4.44
N VAL A 33 11.71 -6.71 -3.16
CA VAL A 33 11.35 -8.04 -2.63
C VAL A 33 9.84 -8.30 -2.66
N TYR A 34 9.07 -7.37 -3.17
CA TYR A 34 7.62 -7.46 -3.28
C TYR A 34 7.20 -8.12 -4.61
N PRO A 35 6.05 -8.80 -4.64
CA PRO A 35 5.51 -9.32 -5.90
C PRO A 35 4.92 -8.19 -6.75
N GLY A 36 5.01 -8.35 -8.07
CA GLY A 36 4.42 -7.39 -9.01
C GLY A 36 5.23 -6.12 -9.17
N LEU A 37 4.56 -5.06 -9.59
CA LEU A 37 5.15 -3.76 -9.86
C LEU A 37 4.51 -2.68 -8.98
N ARG A 38 5.26 -1.65 -8.67
CA ARG A 38 4.78 -0.49 -7.90
C ARG A 38 4.84 0.79 -8.71
N THR A 39 3.94 1.71 -8.38
CA THR A 39 4.05 3.10 -8.82
C THR A 39 5.24 3.78 -8.12
N ALA A 40 5.56 4.99 -8.55
CA ALA A 40 6.38 5.89 -7.75
C ALA A 40 5.70 6.13 -6.39
N GLU A 41 6.48 6.54 -5.39
CA GLU A 41 5.93 6.90 -4.09
C GLU A 41 4.91 8.04 -4.27
N LEU A 42 3.69 7.84 -3.75
CA LEU A 42 2.57 8.74 -4.05
C LEU A 42 2.73 10.12 -3.41
N GLY A 43 3.48 10.23 -2.32
CA GLY A 43 3.80 11.51 -1.73
C GLY A 43 4.60 12.44 -2.67
N GLU A 44 5.34 11.86 -3.61
CA GLU A 44 6.06 12.60 -4.64
C GLU A 44 5.22 12.82 -5.90
N TYR A 45 4.34 11.89 -6.21
CA TYR A 45 3.56 11.90 -7.45
C TYR A 45 2.21 12.61 -7.32
N ASP A 46 1.47 12.33 -6.25
CA ASP A 46 0.14 12.91 -5.98
C ASP A 46 0.00 13.16 -4.49
N GLN A 47 0.48 14.28 -4.05
CA GLN A 47 0.53 14.61 -2.62
C GLN A 47 -0.85 14.71 -2.00
N ASN A 48 -1.86 15.17 -2.74
CA ASN A 48 -3.23 15.27 -2.22
C ASN A 48 -3.81 13.89 -1.91
N PHE A 49 -3.64 12.94 -2.82
CA PHE A 49 -4.08 11.56 -2.60
C PHE A 49 -3.30 10.90 -1.46
N HIS A 50 -1.98 11.07 -1.47
CA HIS A 50 -1.11 10.57 -0.41
C HIS A 50 -1.54 11.10 0.96
N ASN A 51 -1.73 12.40 1.09
CA ASN A 51 -2.11 13.02 2.36
C ASN A 51 -3.47 12.53 2.85
N ALA A 52 -4.46 12.45 1.97
CA ALA A 52 -5.80 11.99 2.33
C ALA A 52 -5.78 10.52 2.79
N THR A 53 -5.06 9.66 2.07
CA THR A 53 -4.93 8.25 2.42
C THR A 53 -4.15 8.07 3.73
N THR A 54 -3.06 8.79 3.88
CA THR A 54 -2.23 8.77 5.10
C THR A 54 -3.03 9.22 6.32
N PHE A 55 -3.75 10.32 6.20
CA PHE A 55 -4.56 10.85 7.29
C PHE A 55 -5.61 9.82 7.73
N LYS A 56 -6.30 9.21 6.77
CA LYS A 56 -7.29 8.19 7.06
C LYS A 56 -6.67 6.96 7.72
N PHE A 57 -5.54 6.50 7.21
CA PHE A 57 -4.81 5.36 7.76
C PHE A 57 -4.40 5.62 9.20
N LEU A 58 -3.81 6.77 9.48
CA LEU A 58 -3.36 7.12 10.83
C LEU A 58 -4.53 7.31 11.80
N SER A 59 -5.69 7.77 11.31
CA SER A 59 -6.88 7.92 12.15
C SER A 59 -7.41 6.60 12.68
N LEU A 60 -7.09 5.48 12.00
CA LEU A 60 -7.46 4.13 12.43
C LEU A 60 -6.45 3.54 13.42
N CYS A 61 -5.33 4.21 13.65
CA CYS A 61 -4.24 3.75 14.49
C CYS A 61 -4.18 4.60 15.76
N ASP A 62 -4.72 4.11 16.86
CA ASP A 62 -4.90 4.87 18.12
C ASP A 62 -3.60 5.48 18.65
N ASP A 63 -2.45 4.91 18.30
CA ASP A 63 -1.17 5.30 18.89
C ASP A 63 -0.44 6.41 18.11
N PHE A 64 -0.96 6.86 16.96
CA PHE A 64 -0.24 7.75 16.05
C PHE A 64 -0.91 9.10 15.82
N ASP A 65 -1.98 9.40 16.52
CA ASP A 65 -2.67 10.68 16.45
C ASP A 65 -2.19 11.71 17.50
N GLN A 66 -1.11 11.37 18.21
CA GLN A 66 -0.55 12.21 19.25
C GLN A 66 0.38 13.27 18.67
N PRO A 67 0.30 14.54 19.12
CA PRO A 67 1.10 15.61 18.56
C PRO A 67 2.61 15.47 18.76
N GLU A 68 3.04 14.64 19.69
CA GLU A 68 4.46 14.37 19.95
C GLU A 68 5.09 13.38 18.98
N TYR A 69 4.30 12.73 18.12
CA TYR A 69 4.84 11.79 17.14
C TYR A 69 5.04 12.46 15.79
N GLU A 70 6.23 12.28 15.24
CA GLU A 70 6.53 12.55 13.84
C GLU A 70 6.52 11.23 13.09
N VAL A 71 5.65 11.12 12.06
CA VAL A 71 5.46 9.89 11.30
C VAL A 71 5.81 10.11 9.85
N LEU A 72 6.75 9.32 9.35
CA LEU A 72 7.06 9.26 7.93
C LEU A 72 6.24 8.13 7.30
N VAL A 73 5.47 8.43 6.28
CA VAL A 73 4.62 7.47 5.59
C VAL A 73 4.95 7.42 4.11
N GLU A 74 5.16 6.23 3.60
CA GLU A 74 5.30 5.97 2.17
C GLU A 74 4.09 5.22 1.68
N THR A 75 3.55 5.61 0.52
CA THR A 75 2.39 4.98 -0.09
C THR A 75 2.67 4.64 -1.54
N TYR A 76 2.17 3.49 -1.98
CA TYR A 76 2.32 3.01 -3.35
C TYR A 76 1.05 2.30 -3.77
N PHE A 77 0.75 2.34 -5.07
CA PHE A 77 -0.09 1.31 -5.66
C PHE A 77 0.79 0.16 -6.14
N GLN A 78 0.30 -1.06 -5.96
CA GLN A 78 1.00 -2.27 -6.35
C GLN A 78 0.09 -3.12 -7.22
N LYS A 79 0.61 -3.51 -8.37
CA LYS A 79 -0.10 -4.35 -9.33
C LYS A 79 0.54 -5.73 -9.31
N ILE A 80 -0.25 -6.73 -8.93
CA ILE A 80 0.16 -8.13 -8.91
C ILE A 80 -0.72 -8.88 -9.91
N TRP A 81 -0.09 -9.64 -10.79
CA TRP A 81 -0.81 -10.46 -11.75
C TRP A 81 -1.17 -11.80 -11.14
N ARG A 82 -2.20 -12.43 -11.71
CA ARG A 82 -2.57 -13.79 -11.34
C ARG A 82 -1.36 -14.69 -11.51
N PHE A 83 -1.11 -15.54 -10.53
CA PHE A 83 -0.05 -16.53 -10.63
C PHE A 83 -0.30 -17.42 -11.84
N SER A 84 0.64 -17.45 -12.77
CA SER A 84 0.66 -18.44 -13.84
C SER A 84 1.05 -19.78 -13.25
N LYS A 85 0.89 -20.86 -14.03
CA LYS A 85 1.38 -22.19 -13.63
C LYS A 85 2.89 -22.23 -13.47
N ASP A 86 3.56 -21.21 -13.99
CA ASP A 86 5.00 -21.06 -13.86
C ASP A 86 5.29 -20.36 -12.52
N LYS A 87 5.83 -21.12 -11.58
CA LYS A 87 6.20 -20.64 -10.25
C LYS A 87 7.35 -19.65 -10.27
N ASP A 88 8.03 -19.55 -11.40
CA ASP A 88 9.23 -18.74 -11.56
C ASP A 88 8.97 -17.43 -12.29
N ASP A 89 7.69 -17.00 -12.40
CA ASP A 89 7.36 -15.70 -12.98
C ASP A 89 8.00 -14.57 -12.14
N PRO A 90 9.04 -13.90 -12.66
CA PRO A 90 9.80 -12.94 -11.89
C PRO A 90 8.96 -11.71 -11.47
N LEU A 91 7.85 -11.44 -12.16
CA LEU A 91 6.98 -10.32 -11.81
C LEU A 91 6.15 -10.60 -10.55
N ASN A 92 5.85 -11.87 -10.29
CA ASN A 92 4.97 -12.25 -9.18
C ASN A 92 5.73 -12.81 -7.97
N VAL A 93 7.04 -12.97 -8.06
CA VAL A 93 7.83 -13.53 -6.97
C VAL A 93 8.08 -12.45 -5.91
N GLY A 94 7.68 -12.76 -4.69
CA GLY A 94 8.05 -12.00 -3.50
C GLY A 94 9.04 -12.82 -2.67
N TRP A 95 9.81 -12.16 -1.86
CA TRP A 95 10.77 -12.78 -0.96
C TRP A 95 10.25 -12.73 0.46
N VAL A 96 10.45 -13.79 1.20
CA VAL A 96 10.21 -13.77 2.64
C VAL A 96 11.25 -12.84 3.26
N HIS A 97 10.76 -11.80 3.94
CA HIS A 97 11.62 -10.76 4.50
C HIS A 97 10.97 -10.14 5.73
N ALA A 98 11.73 -9.37 6.47
CA ALA A 98 11.24 -8.50 7.51
C ALA A 98 11.40 -7.05 7.08
N ASP A 99 10.40 -6.22 7.36
CA ASP A 99 10.46 -4.79 7.11
C ASP A 99 11.23 -4.13 8.26
N THR A 100 12.49 -3.82 8.00
CA THR A 100 13.33 -3.12 8.98
C THR A 100 12.97 -1.63 9.01
N ASN A 101 13.02 -1.02 10.19
CA ASN A 101 12.68 0.39 10.40
C ASN A 101 11.23 0.75 10.10
N THR A 102 10.36 -0.23 9.94
CA THR A 102 8.92 -0.02 9.74
C THR A 102 8.19 -0.34 11.03
N VAL A 103 7.42 0.62 11.53
CA VAL A 103 6.61 0.45 12.74
C VAL A 103 5.27 -0.20 12.41
N LEU A 104 4.70 0.15 11.25
CA LEU A 104 3.37 -0.29 10.86
C LEU A 104 3.29 -0.37 9.34
N ALA A 105 2.67 -1.41 8.84
CA ALA A 105 2.37 -1.59 7.43
C ALA A 105 0.87 -1.77 7.22
N GLY A 106 0.35 -1.19 6.16
CA GLY A 106 -1.06 -1.32 5.80
C GLY A 106 -1.22 -1.74 4.35
N LEU A 107 -2.23 -2.55 4.09
CA LEU A 107 -2.62 -2.98 2.75
C LEU A 107 -4.10 -2.71 2.54
N VAL A 108 -4.43 -2.12 1.41
CA VAL A 108 -5.82 -1.93 0.97
C VAL A 108 -6.01 -2.69 -0.33
N TYR A 109 -6.91 -3.66 -0.30
CA TYR A 109 -7.22 -4.47 -1.47
C TYR A 109 -8.26 -3.75 -2.34
N LEU A 110 -7.90 -3.51 -3.60
CA LEU A 110 -8.75 -2.82 -4.57
C LEU A 110 -9.27 -3.75 -5.68
N THR A 111 -8.89 -5.02 -5.64
CA THR A 111 -9.37 -6.02 -6.59
C THR A 111 -10.87 -6.25 -6.38
N PRO A 112 -11.70 -6.15 -7.44
CA PRO A 112 -13.13 -6.45 -7.31
C PRO A 112 -13.36 -7.93 -7.00
N GLU A 113 -14.41 -8.20 -6.26
CA GLU A 113 -14.83 -9.57 -5.93
C GLU A 113 -15.31 -10.34 -7.16
#